data_ab7fca0e1b08e5fb426461cc89a70709
#
_entry.id   ab7fca0e1b08e5fb426461cc89a70709
#
_cell.length_a   1.000
_cell.length_b   1.000
_cell.length_c   1.000
_cell.angle_alpha   90.00
_cell.angle_beta   90.00
_cell.angle_gamma   90.00
#
_symmetry.space_group_name_H-M   'P 1'
#
loop_
_entity.id
_entity.type
_entity.pdbx_description
1 polymer ?
#
loop_
_entity_poly.entity_id
_entity_poly.type
_entity_poly.pdbx_seq_one_letter_code
_entity_poly.pdbx_strand_id
1 'polypeptide(L)'
;MKGLYDDQLRAASRFELWLTSSSETFAGLWASAGYGKSYTAKHLIDEVIIKNSNYIPIMCSMTNSAADVLADFVGRPVTTLHALMGWVPQVDKETGEEYLSTPQMRDSNADPRLESNMLVLIDEAGMLGHAEAKLLADECAMTGARVLFMGDHKQCFPVIKEGEKLCVPAHDMTECMLELTEPKRTDRNNTIFKLCEKYRATVDGGDQPKLKTALNLDGKTGVRHVDDIEEYAYYAFEAGVRDGNTDNIKVLAFTNARCLTLNRKIRKKVLGHKSSIPTVGEVMVANTSITGLDGNVLIRNNERVIVDSIEETDSYGMK
;
A
#
# COMPACT_ATOMS: atom_id res chain seq x y z
N MET A 1 -24.74 -6.29 -8.09
CA MET A 1 -23.67 -6.55 -7.10
C MET A 1 -24.14 -7.59 -6.11
N LYS A 2 -23.27 -8.49 -5.62
CA LYS A 2 -23.61 -9.33 -4.46
C LYS A 2 -23.83 -8.39 -3.28
N GLY A 3 -24.83 -8.65 -2.44
CA GLY A 3 -25.09 -7.85 -1.24
C GLY A 3 -23.89 -7.87 -0.28
N LEU A 4 -23.87 -6.93 0.66
CA LEU A 4 -22.92 -6.93 1.77
C LEU A 4 -23.19 -8.12 2.70
N TYR A 5 -22.12 -8.60 3.33
CA TYR A 5 -22.22 -9.56 4.43
C TYR A 5 -22.56 -8.85 5.75
N ASP A 6 -22.98 -9.59 6.75
CA ASP A 6 -23.47 -9.03 8.01
C ASP A 6 -22.47 -8.13 8.73
N ASP A 7 -21.18 -8.49 8.72
CA ASP A 7 -20.13 -7.66 9.30
C ASP A 7 -19.92 -6.35 8.52
N GLN A 8 -20.02 -6.40 7.19
CA GLN A 8 -19.94 -5.22 6.34
C GLN A 8 -21.18 -4.32 6.49
N LEU A 9 -22.36 -4.90 6.66
CA LEU A 9 -23.60 -4.15 6.94
C LEU A 9 -23.50 -3.42 8.28
N ARG A 10 -23.00 -4.10 9.33
CA ARG A 10 -22.77 -3.45 10.63
C ARG A 10 -21.76 -2.30 10.52
N ALA A 11 -20.67 -2.51 9.80
CA ALA A 11 -19.68 -1.46 9.56
C ALA A 11 -20.27 -0.26 8.81
N ALA A 12 -21.09 -0.52 7.77
CA ALA A 12 -21.77 0.52 7.01
C ALA A 12 -22.75 1.34 7.85
N SER A 13 -23.58 0.67 8.66
CA SER A 13 -24.53 1.36 9.54
C SER A 13 -23.83 2.20 10.61
N ARG A 14 -22.71 1.70 11.18
CA ARG A 14 -21.93 2.46 12.14
C ARG A 14 -21.22 3.65 11.50
N PHE A 15 -20.73 3.49 10.28
CA PHE A 15 -20.16 4.57 9.49
C PHE A 15 -21.18 5.66 9.20
N GLU A 16 -22.41 5.29 8.81
CA GLU A 16 -23.48 6.26 8.55
C GLU A 16 -23.82 7.07 9.81
N LEU A 17 -23.91 6.42 10.97
CA LEU A 17 -24.11 7.11 12.25
C LEU A 17 -22.95 8.07 12.58
N TRP A 18 -21.71 7.63 12.39
CA TRP A 18 -20.55 8.49 12.57
C TRP A 18 -20.61 9.68 11.62
N LEU A 19 -20.91 9.47 10.35
CA LEU A 19 -20.94 10.53 9.34
C LEU A 19 -22.01 11.59 9.61
N THR A 20 -23.18 11.17 10.11
CA THR A 20 -24.36 12.06 10.25
C THR A 20 -24.56 12.60 11.65
N SER A 21 -24.07 11.93 12.69
CA SER A 21 -24.43 12.22 14.08
C SER A 21 -23.27 12.40 15.03
N SER A 22 -22.03 12.18 14.57
CA SER A 22 -20.82 12.36 15.40
C SER A 22 -20.06 13.60 15.01
N SER A 23 -19.39 14.22 16.00
CA SER A 23 -18.39 15.29 15.78
C SER A 23 -16.96 14.78 15.67
N GLU A 24 -16.75 13.46 15.79
CA GLU A 24 -15.44 12.84 15.68
C GLU A 24 -14.86 13.00 14.27
N THR A 25 -13.57 13.28 14.18
CA THR A 25 -12.88 13.56 12.91
C THR A 25 -12.45 12.28 12.21
N PHE A 26 -12.05 11.26 12.98
CA PHE A 26 -11.36 10.09 12.47
C PHE A 26 -12.17 8.81 12.68
N ALA A 27 -12.57 8.16 11.58
CA ALA A 27 -13.06 6.80 11.60
C ALA A 27 -12.01 5.85 11.01
N GLY A 28 -12.10 4.55 11.32
CA GLY A 28 -11.19 3.56 10.78
C GLY A 28 -11.88 2.24 10.43
N LEU A 29 -11.71 1.78 9.20
CA LEU A 29 -12.12 0.46 8.73
C LEU A 29 -10.93 -0.50 8.78
N TRP A 30 -10.76 -1.13 9.93
CA TRP A 30 -9.61 -1.99 10.19
C TRP A 30 -9.99 -3.47 10.04
N ALA A 31 -9.22 -4.19 9.24
CA ALA A 31 -9.40 -5.62 9.04
C ALA A 31 -8.18 -6.25 8.39
N SER A 32 -8.05 -7.57 8.53
CA SER A 32 -7.03 -8.36 7.84
C SER A 32 -7.16 -8.27 6.32
N ALA A 33 -6.07 -8.61 5.60
CA ALA A 33 -6.13 -8.75 4.16
C ALA A 33 -7.19 -9.77 3.73
N GLY A 34 -7.95 -9.46 2.68
CA GLY A 34 -8.98 -10.36 2.16
C GLY A 34 -10.32 -10.36 2.91
N TYR A 35 -10.52 -9.47 3.89
CA TYR A 35 -11.80 -9.31 4.61
C TYR A 35 -12.79 -8.39 3.90
N GLY A 36 -12.43 -7.84 2.74
CA GLY A 36 -13.35 -7.06 1.91
C GLY A 36 -13.38 -5.57 2.20
N LYS A 37 -12.30 -4.99 2.76
CA LYS A 37 -12.16 -3.53 3.02
C LYS A 37 -12.53 -2.69 1.80
N SER A 38 -11.84 -2.88 0.67
CA SER A 38 -12.05 -2.08 -0.55
C SER A 38 -13.49 -2.23 -1.08
N TYR A 39 -14.09 -3.43 -0.97
CA TYR A 39 -15.49 -3.64 -1.35
C TYR A 39 -16.44 -2.87 -0.44
N THR A 40 -16.20 -2.90 0.85
CA THR A 40 -16.98 -2.12 1.84
C THR A 40 -16.81 -0.62 1.57
N ALA A 41 -15.58 -0.13 1.35
CA ALA A 41 -15.33 1.27 1.04
C ALA A 41 -16.08 1.74 -0.21
N LYS A 42 -16.06 0.94 -1.29
CA LYS A 42 -16.85 1.25 -2.48
C LYS A 42 -18.34 1.40 -2.17
N HIS A 43 -18.89 0.50 -1.36
CA HIS A 43 -20.29 0.60 -0.93
C HIS A 43 -20.52 1.86 -0.10
N LEU A 44 -19.64 2.18 0.86
CA LEU A 44 -19.75 3.41 1.67
C LEU A 44 -19.79 4.66 0.79
N ILE A 45 -18.96 4.72 -0.25
CA ILE A 45 -18.95 5.84 -1.19
C ILE A 45 -20.26 5.90 -1.97
N ASP A 46 -20.63 4.81 -2.62
CA ASP A 46 -21.74 4.81 -3.59
C ASP A 46 -23.12 4.89 -2.92
N GLU A 47 -23.27 4.29 -1.74
CA GLU A 47 -24.58 4.16 -1.10
C GLU A 47 -24.76 5.08 0.12
N VAL A 48 -23.70 5.42 0.83
CA VAL A 48 -23.79 6.24 2.03
C VAL A 48 -23.36 7.68 1.76
N ILE A 49 -22.12 7.90 1.30
CA ILE A 49 -21.57 9.26 1.18
C ILE A 49 -22.32 10.04 0.10
N ILE A 50 -22.37 9.52 -1.13
CA ILE A 50 -22.94 10.24 -2.27
C ILE A 50 -24.45 10.43 -2.15
N LYS A 51 -25.16 9.44 -1.60
CA LYS A 51 -26.63 9.51 -1.51
C LYS A 51 -27.14 10.22 -0.29
N ASN A 52 -26.44 10.13 0.84
CA ASN A 52 -26.97 10.51 2.15
C ASN A 52 -26.18 11.61 2.85
N SER A 53 -25.18 12.20 2.19
CA SER A 53 -24.38 13.26 2.83
C SER A 53 -24.00 14.38 1.84
N ASN A 54 -23.54 15.48 2.40
CA ASN A 54 -22.98 16.60 1.63
C ASN A 54 -21.45 16.49 1.45
N TYR A 55 -20.86 15.37 1.88
CA TYR A 55 -19.42 15.17 1.78
C TYR A 55 -19.00 14.77 0.38
N ILE A 56 -17.85 15.29 -0.04
CA ILE A 56 -17.15 14.91 -1.26
C ILE A 56 -16.14 13.83 -0.90
N PRO A 57 -16.31 12.57 -1.37
CA PRO A 57 -15.35 11.50 -1.08
C PRO A 57 -14.08 11.71 -1.91
N ILE A 58 -12.96 11.82 -1.23
CA ILE A 58 -11.61 11.85 -1.82
C ILE A 58 -10.89 10.56 -1.45
N MET A 59 -10.48 9.79 -2.44
CA MET A 59 -9.74 8.55 -2.19
C MET A 59 -8.25 8.74 -2.38
N CYS A 60 -7.48 8.24 -1.44
CA CYS A 60 -6.04 8.18 -1.56
C CYS A 60 -5.45 6.90 -0.94
N SER A 61 -4.20 6.63 -1.25
CA SER A 61 -3.43 5.54 -0.67
C SER A 61 -2.03 6.00 -0.32
N MET A 62 -1.26 5.17 0.42
CA MET A 62 0.09 5.52 0.82
C MET A 62 1.11 5.34 -0.31
N THR A 63 0.79 4.55 -1.35
CA THR A 63 1.70 4.30 -2.48
C THR A 63 0.97 4.42 -3.83
N ASN A 64 1.72 4.78 -4.89
CA ASN A 64 1.16 4.86 -6.25
C ASN A 64 0.59 3.51 -6.71
N SER A 65 1.31 2.40 -6.48
CA SER A 65 0.85 1.07 -6.88
C SER A 65 -0.47 0.66 -6.19
N ALA A 66 -0.64 0.99 -4.90
CA ALA A 66 -1.89 0.73 -4.20
C ALA A 66 -3.01 1.66 -4.68
N ALA A 67 -2.69 2.93 -5.00
CA ALA A 67 -3.64 3.89 -5.56
C ALA A 67 -4.18 3.41 -6.91
N ASP A 68 -3.31 2.93 -7.81
CA ASP A 68 -3.71 2.43 -9.13
C ASP A 68 -4.63 1.20 -9.00
N VAL A 69 -4.25 0.21 -8.18
CA VAL A 69 -5.08 -0.98 -7.92
C VAL A 69 -6.44 -0.61 -7.32
N LEU A 70 -6.46 0.35 -6.42
CA LEU A 70 -7.70 0.81 -5.80
C LEU A 70 -8.56 1.56 -6.81
N ALA A 71 -7.97 2.43 -7.66
CA ALA A 71 -8.67 3.17 -8.70
C ALA A 71 -9.38 2.24 -9.69
N ASP A 72 -8.68 1.19 -10.15
CA ASP A 72 -9.24 0.17 -11.04
C ASP A 72 -10.42 -0.56 -10.38
N PHE A 73 -10.29 -0.87 -9.08
CA PHE A 73 -11.33 -1.58 -8.36
C PHE A 73 -12.58 -0.73 -8.11
N VAL A 74 -12.42 0.52 -7.69
CA VAL A 74 -13.54 1.40 -7.35
C VAL A 74 -14.13 2.11 -8.55
N GLY A 75 -13.38 2.19 -9.67
CA GLY A 75 -13.78 2.88 -10.89
C GLY A 75 -13.79 4.41 -10.74
N ARG A 76 -12.92 4.95 -9.88
CA ARG A 76 -12.78 6.39 -9.57
C ARG A 76 -11.32 6.77 -9.45
N PRO A 77 -10.97 8.05 -9.68
CA PRO A 77 -9.61 8.52 -9.44
C PRO A 77 -9.18 8.31 -8.00
N VAL A 78 -7.97 7.79 -7.83
CA VAL A 78 -7.29 7.66 -6.52
C VAL A 78 -5.89 8.25 -6.67
N THR A 79 -5.45 9.00 -5.68
CA THR A 79 -4.12 9.61 -5.64
C THR A 79 -3.33 9.12 -4.43
N THR A 80 -2.08 9.52 -4.28
CA THR A 80 -1.38 9.28 -3.01
C THR A 80 -1.72 10.37 -2.01
N LEU A 81 -1.66 10.04 -0.70
CA LEU A 81 -1.87 11.02 0.36
C LEU A 81 -0.89 12.21 0.22
N HIS A 82 0.39 11.93 -0.07
CA HIS A 82 1.40 12.97 -0.29
C HIS A 82 1.03 13.91 -1.44
N ALA A 83 0.52 13.38 -2.54
CA ALA A 83 0.10 14.18 -3.69
C ALA A 83 -1.16 15.01 -3.36
N LEU A 84 -2.14 14.43 -2.67
CA LEU A 84 -3.34 15.14 -2.21
C LEU A 84 -2.97 16.33 -1.32
N MET A 85 -2.14 16.08 -0.32
CA MET A 85 -1.72 17.07 0.67
C MET A 85 -0.63 18.02 0.15
N GLY A 86 -0.06 17.72 -1.02
CA GLY A 86 1.06 18.50 -1.56
C GLY A 86 2.34 18.40 -0.72
N TRP A 87 2.51 17.32 0.05
CA TRP A 87 3.71 17.11 0.86
C TRP A 87 4.88 16.66 0.01
N VAL A 88 6.05 17.24 0.29
CA VAL A 88 7.29 16.93 -0.41
C VAL A 88 8.38 16.60 0.60
N PRO A 89 9.01 15.41 0.50
CA PRO A 89 10.18 15.09 1.32
C PRO A 89 11.32 16.07 1.02
N GLN A 90 11.93 16.60 2.05
CA GLN A 90 13.10 17.48 1.98
C GLN A 90 14.11 17.08 3.04
N VAL A 91 15.37 17.49 2.81
CA VAL A 91 16.46 17.30 3.77
C VAL A 91 16.89 18.67 4.27
N ASP A 92 16.89 18.83 5.57
CA ASP A 92 17.45 20.01 6.22
C ASP A 92 18.96 20.06 5.95
N LYS A 93 19.43 21.20 5.42
CA LYS A 93 20.83 21.36 4.98
C LYS A 93 21.80 21.49 6.15
N GLU A 94 21.33 21.88 7.32
CA GLU A 94 22.18 22.10 8.51
C GLU A 94 22.25 20.84 9.37
N THR A 95 21.12 20.16 9.55
CA THR A 95 21.02 18.96 10.40
C THR A 95 21.16 17.66 9.64
N GLY A 96 20.90 17.68 8.31
CA GLY A 96 20.82 16.47 7.48
C GLY A 96 19.56 15.63 7.73
N GLU A 97 18.62 16.12 8.53
CA GLU A 97 17.39 15.39 8.84
C GLU A 97 16.36 15.50 7.71
N GLU A 98 15.70 14.39 7.44
CA GLU A 98 14.57 14.35 6.51
C GLU A 98 13.29 14.85 7.20
N TYR A 99 12.56 15.74 6.52
CA TYR A 99 11.26 16.24 6.94
C TYR A 99 10.28 16.36 5.78
N LEU A 100 8.98 16.44 6.08
CA LEU A 100 7.94 16.71 5.09
C LEU A 100 7.67 18.21 5.01
N SER A 101 7.92 18.81 3.85
CA SER A 101 7.56 20.19 3.57
C SER A 101 6.12 20.27 3.11
N THR A 102 5.30 21.06 3.80
CA THR A 102 3.91 21.33 3.41
C THR A 102 3.82 22.50 2.41
N PRO A 103 2.68 22.68 1.71
CA PRO A 103 2.47 23.88 0.89
C PRO A 103 2.69 25.17 1.66
N GLN A 104 2.16 25.26 2.90
CA GLN A 104 2.26 26.45 3.75
C GLN A 104 3.70 26.75 4.22
N MET A 105 4.55 25.72 4.36
CA MET A 105 5.98 25.93 4.64
C MET A 105 6.73 26.51 3.44
N ARG A 106 6.26 26.26 2.22
CA ARG A 106 6.86 26.80 0.98
C ARG A 106 6.31 28.15 0.59
N ASP A 107 5.03 28.37 0.87
CA ASP A 107 4.33 29.64 0.67
C ASP A 107 3.34 29.85 1.82
N SER A 108 3.60 30.82 2.67
CA SER A 108 2.76 31.13 3.85
C SER A 108 1.33 31.54 3.49
N ASN A 109 1.06 31.89 2.24
CA ASN A 109 -0.27 32.25 1.74
C ASN A 109 -0.98 31.06 1.05
N ALA A 110 -0.35 29.88 1.01
CA ALA A 110 -0.99 28.71 0.40
C ALA A 110 -2.22 28.29 1.21
N ASP A 111 -3.32 28.09 0.51
CA ASP A 111 -4.55 27.57 1.12
C ASP A 111 -4.37 26.14 1.60
N PRO A 112 -5.14 25.70 2.61
CA PRO A 112 -5.25 24.29 2.99
C PRO A 112 -5.68 23.44 1.78
N ARG A 113 -5.25 22.20 1.76
CA ARG A 113 -5.59 21.23 0.69
C ARG A 113 -6.95 20.58 0.90
N LEU A 114 -7.41 20.56 2.14
CA LEU A 114 -8.70 19.99 2.51
C LEU A 114 -9.73 21.09 2.75
N GLU A 115 -11.00 20.75 2.57
CA GLU A 115 -12.15 21.60 2.84
C GLU A 115 -13.12 20.89 3.79
N SER A 116 -13.96 21.64 4.48
CA SER A 116 -14.87 21.12 5.52
C SER A 116 -15.88 20.07 5.02
N ASN A 117 -16.17 20.07 3.74
CA ASN A 117 -17.05 19.10 3.10
C ASN A 117 -16.31 17.90 2.48
N MET A 118 -15.00 17.78 2.67
CA MET A 118 -14.24 16.63 2.20
C MET A 118 -14.24 15.52 3.22
N LEU A 119 -14.45 14.30 2.72
CA LEU A 119 -14.21 13.07 3.43
C LEU A 119 -13.09 12.30 2.74
N VAL A 120 -11.93 12.26 3.38
CA VAL A 120 -10.74 11.61 2.84
C VAL A 120 -10.73 10.14 3.26
N LEU A 121 -10.74 9.24 2.30
CA LEU A 121 -10.60 7.79 2.53
C LEU A 121 -9.15 7.40 2.22
N ILE A 122 -8.40 6.93 3.22
CA ILE A 122 -6.99 6.61 3.10
C ILE A 122 -6.80 5.10 3.18
N ASP A 123 -6.46 4.46 2.06
CA ASP A 123 -6.13 3.02 2.03
C ASP A 123 -4.67 2.77 2.39
N GLU A 124 -4.40 1.58 2.93
CA GLU A 124 -3.10 1.20 3.51
C GLU A 124 -2.62 2.16 4.62
N ALA A 125 -3.58 2.72 5.39
CA ALA A 125 -3.30 3.71 6.44
C ALA A 125 -2.41 3.18 7.58
N GLY A 126 -2.19 1.87 7.67
CA GLY A 126 -1.21 1.27 8.57
C GLY A 126 0.23 1.74 8.34
N MET A 127 0.53 2.28 7.15
CA MET A 127 1.85 2.80 6.79
C MET A 127 2.03 4.29 7.13
N LEU A 128 1.00 4.98 7.61
CA LEU A 128 1.06 6.40 7.94
C LEU A 128 1.99 6.64 9.12
N GLY A 129 3.06 7.41 8.93
CA GLY A 129 4.03 7.75 9.97
C GLY A 129 3.56 8.84 10.92
N HIS A 130 4.29 9.04 12.03
CA HIS A 130 3.94 10.03 13.04
C HIS A 130 3.89 11.48 12.50
N ALA A 131 4.86 11.86 11.68
CA ALA A 131 4.91 13.20 11.09
C ALA A 131 3.72 13.46 10.16
N GLU A 132 3.42 12.49 9.31
CA GLU A 132 2.28 12.55 8.39
C GLU A 132 0.95 12.58 9.13
N ALA A 133 0.79 11.74 10.15
CA ALA A 133 -0.41 11.69 10.98
C ALA A 133 -0.67 13.01 11.68
N LYS A 134 0.39 13.65 12.22
CA LYS A 134 0.29 14.96 12.84
C LYS A 134 -0.12 16.04 11.84
N LEU A 135 0.55 16.12 10.69
CA LEU A 135 0.23 17.11 9.65
C LEU A 135 -1.22 16.96 9.15
N LEU A 136 -1.68 15.72 8.99
CA LEU A 136 -3.07 15.44 8.60
C LEU A 136 -4.06 15.89 9.68
N ALA A 137 -3.77 15.61 10.96
CA ALA A 137 -4.61 16.03 12.08
C ALA A 137 -4.70 17.56 12.19
N ASP A 138 -3.56 18.24 12.06
CA ASP A 138 -3.49 19.69 12.10
C ASP A 138 -4.34 20.31 10.98
N GLU A 139 -4.28 19.80 9.76
CA GLU A 139 -5.07 20.30 8.64
C GLU A 139 -6.56 19.97 8.80
N CYS A 140 -6.92 18.78 9.27
CA CYS A 140 -8.31 18.45 9.59
C CYS A 140 -8.89 19.36 10.69
N ALA A 141 -8.09 19.68 11.71
CA ALA A 141 -8.51 20.60 12.77
C ALA A 141 -8.77 22.03 12.26
N MET A 142 -7.97 22.48 11.28
CA MET A 142 -8.15 23.81 10.66
C MET A 142 -9.36 23.86 9.72
N THR A 143 -9.60 22.80 8.97
CA THR A 143 -10.59 22.82 7.87
C THR A 143 -11.93 22.22 8.23
N GLY A 144 -11.97 21.32 9.22
CA GLY A 144 -13.15 20.53 9.54
C GLY A 144 -13.35 19.33 8.61
N ALA A 145 -12.38 19.01 7.74
CA ALA A 145 -12.40 17.79 6.94
C ALA A 145 -12.39 16.53 7.81
N ARG A 146 -12.98 15.45 7.33
CA ARG A 146 -13.05 14.17 8.05
C ARG A 146 -12.29 13.08 7.31
N VAL A 147 -11.84 12.07 8.05
CA VAL A 147 -11.00 11.02 7.51
C VAL A 147 -11.55 9.63 7.87
N LEU A 148 -11.59 8.74 6.88
CA LEU A 148 -11.77 7.30 7.07
C LEU A 148 -10.44 6.60 6.76
N PHE A 149 -9.77 6.14 7.79
CA PHE A 149 -8.62 5.25 7.63
C PHE A 149 -9.07 3.85 7.23
N MET A 150 -8.35 3.25 6.29
CA MET A 150 -8.57 1.86 5.89
C MET A 150 -7.25 1.13 5.88
N GLY A 151 -7.20 -0.06 6.46
CA GLY A 151 -5.95 -0.79 6.52
C GLY A 151 -5.97 -2.01 7.41
N ASP A 152 -4.80 -2.49 7.70
CA ASP A 152 -4.54 -3.58 8.62
C ASP A 152 -3.41 -3.15 9.57
N HIS A 153 -3.75 -2.85 10.81
CA HIS A 153 -2.80 -2.38 11.81
C HIS A 153 -1.74 -3.43 12.24
N LYS A 154 -1.85 -4.66 11.72
CA LYS A 154 -0.90 -5.75 11.99
C LYS A 154 -0.10 -6.18 10.75
N GLN A 155 -0.19 -5.47 9.64
CA GLN A 155 0.58 -5.76 8.42
C GLN A 155 1.88 -4.95 8.35
N CYS A 156 1.84 -3.83 7.66
CA CYS A 156 3.00 -2.98 7.47
C CYS A 156 2.95 -1.83 8.48
N PHE A 157 3.96 -1.77 9.34
CA PHE A 157 4.14 -0.63 10.21
C PHE A 157 4.79 0.52 9.45
N PRO A 158 4.57 1.77 9.86
CA PRO A 158 5.31 2.89 9.33
C PRO A 158 6.80 2.72 9.60
N VAL A 159 7.63 3.37 8.78
CA VAL A 159 9.06 3.46 9.05
C VAL A 159 9.25 4.31 10.31
N ILE A 160 9.78 3.71 11.37
CA ILE A 160 10.05 4.38 12.64
C ILE A 160 11.47 4.92 12.66
N LYS A 161 11.65 6.12 13.21
CA LYS A 161 12.97 6.69 13.49
C LYS A 161 13.52 6.11 14.80
N GLU A 162 14.83 6.22 14.97
CA GLU A 162 15.48 5.78 16.21
C GLU A 162 14.89 6.50 17.43
N GLY A 163 14.46 5.73 18.42
CA GLY A 163 13.82 6.25 19.64
C GLY A 163 12.31 6.42 19.57
N GLU A 164 11.67 6.25 18.41
CA GLU A 164 10.22 6.25 18.30
C GLU A 164 9.62 4.90 18.72
N LYS A 165 8.44 4.96 19.34
CA LYS A 165 7.69 3.75 19.70
C LYS A 165 7.05 3.13 18.45
N LEU A 166 7.16 1.81 18.32
CA LEU A 166 6.42 1.08 17.30
C LEU A 166 4.93 1.16 17.58
N CYS A 167 4.20 1.88 16.74
CA CYS A 167 2.74 1.96 16.78
C CYS A 167 2.21 2.21 15.37
N VAL A 168 0.89 2.27 15.23
CA VAL A 168 0.20 2.64 13.99
C VAL A 168 -0.59 3.92 14.26
N PRO A 169 -0.02 5.11 14.01
CA PRO A 169 -0.64 6.39 14.37
C PRO A 169 -2.08 6.53 13.85
N ALA A 170 -2.36 6.12 12.64
CA ALA A 170 -3.71 6.15 12.09
C ALA A 170 -4.71 5.29 12.88
N HIS A 171 -4.25 4.14 13.41
CA HIS A 171 -5.09 3.30 14.27
C HIS A 171 -5.32 3.95 15.63
N ASP A 172 -4.27 4.53 16.21
CA ASP A 172 -4.34 5.20 17.51
C ASP A 172 -5.21 6.48 17.47
N MET A 173 -5.29 7.15 16.31
CA MET A 173 -6.15 8.31 16.07
C MET A 173 -7.61 7.94 15.80
N THR A 174 -7.92 6.66 15.54
CA THR A 174 -9.28 6.24 15.19
C THR A 174 -10.22 6.37 16.39
N GLU A 175 -11.22 7.23 16.25
CA GLU A 175 -12.26 7.49 17.25
C GLU A 175 -13.48 6.56 17.02
N CYS A 176 -13.89 6.41 15.78
CA CYS A 176 -14.96 5.48 15.39
C CYS A 176 -14.37 4.23 14.71
N MET A 177 -14.39 3.10 15.41
CA MET A 177 -13.86 1.83 14.91
C MET A 177 -14.91 1.05 14.13
N LEU A 178 -14.60 0.72 12.88
CA LEU A 178 -15.39 -0.15 12.00
C LEU A 178 -14.59 -1.44 11.77
N GLU A 179 -15.16 -2.57 12.13
CA GLU A 179 -14.46 -3.85 12.07
C GLU A 179 -15.12 -4.81 11.07
N LEU A 180 -14.26 -5.48 10.28
CA LEU A 180 -14.67 -6.64 9.48
C LEU A 180 -14.03 -7.88 10.11
N THR A 181 -14.86 -8.88 10.38
CA THR A 181 -14.47 -10.05 11.19
C THR A 181 -14.40 -11.34 10.40
N GLU A 182 -14.79 -11.30 9.13
CA GLU A 182 -14.86 -12.49 8.31
C GLU A 182 -14.01 -12.42 7.03
N PRO A 183 -13.17 -13.40 6.78
CA PRO A 183 -12.42 -13.47 5.53
C PRO A 183 -13.36 -13.73 4.35
N LYS A 184 -13.18 -12.97 3.26
CA LYS A 184 -14.00 -13.08 2.04
C LYS A 184 -13.21 -13.64 0.84
N ARG A 185 -11.89 -13.55 0.88
CA ARG A 185 -11.01 -13.98 -0.22
C ARG A 185 -10.49 -15.39 -0.04
N THR A 186 -10.22 -15.80 1.19
CA THR A 186 -9.51 -17.06 1.48
C THR A 186 -10.27 -17.86 2.52
N ASP A 187 -10.44 -19.16 2.29
CA ASP A 187 -11.04 -20.08 3.26
C ASP A 187 -10.20 -20.12 4.54
N ARG A 188 -10.86 -20.11 5.68
CA ARG A 188 -10.24 -20.25 7.01
C ARG A 188 -9.46 -21.58 7.18
N ASN A 189 -9.79 -22.58 6.38
CA ASN A 189 -9.07 -23.85 6.38
C ASN A 189 -7.77 -23.85 5.57
N ASN A 190 -7.54 -22.81 4.75
CA ASN A 190 -6.32 -22.68 3.98
C ASN A 190 -5.09 -22.57 4.88
N THR A 191 -4.04 -23.31 4.58
CA THR A 191 -2.81 -23.38 5.40
C THR A 191 -2.04 -22.07 5.42
N ILE A 192 -2.08 -21.29 4.33
CA ILE A 192 -1.47 -19.96 4.28
C ILE A 192 -2.25 -19.02 5.22
N PHE A 193 -3.59 -19.03 5.16
CA PHE A 193 -4.42 -18.22 6.06
C PHE A 193 -4.12 -18.55 7.54
N LYS A 194 -4.08 -19.83 7.90
CA LYS A 194 -3.77 -20.28 9.27
C LYS A 194 -2.37 -19.83 9.73
N LEU A 195 -1.39 -19.81 8.82
CA LEU A 195 -0.05 -19.33 9.13
C LEU A 195 -0.05 -17.80 9.33
N CYS A 196 -0.71 -17.05 8.46
CA CYS A 196 -0.84 -15.59 8.59
C CYS A 196 -1.47 -15.21 9.93
N GLU A 197 -2.56 -15.87 10.34
CA GLU A 197 -3.20 -15.62 11.64
C GLU A 197 -2.25 -15.90 12.84
N LYS A 198 -1.42 -16.94 12.76
CA LYS A 198 -0.40 -17.22 13.77
C LYS A 198 0.66 -16.09 13.84
N TYR A 199 1.10 -15.57 12.69
CA TYR A 199 2.02 -14.43 12.68
C TYR A 199 1.36 -13.16 13.19
N ARG A 200 0.09 -12.93 12.88
CA ARG A 200 -0.65 -11.79 13.41
C ARG A 200 -0.72 -11.78 14.94
N ALA A 201 -0.84 -12.95 15.55
CA ALA A 201 -0.84 -13.08 17.00
C ALA A 201 0.48 -12.66 17.66
N THR A 202 1.61 -12.70 16.91
CA THR A 202 2.91 -12.25 17.44
C THR A 202 2.96 -10.73 17.66
N VAL A 203 2.18 -9.96 16.93
CA VAL A 203 2.07 -8.50 17.12
C VAL A 203 1.46 -8.17 18.48
N ASP A 204 0.56 -9.04 18.97
CA ASP A 204 -0.06 -8.90 20.29
C ASP A 204 0.77 -9.59 21.43
N GLY A 205 2.02 -9.94 21.15
CA GLY A 205 2.92 -10.57 22.12
C GLY A 205 2.86 -12.11 22.16
N GLY A 206 2.24 -12.72 21.18
CA GLY A 206 2.25 -14.19 21.02
C GLY A 206 3.60 -14.74 20.58
N ASP A 207 3.81 -16.04 20.76
CA ASP A 207 5.02 -16.73 20.34
C ASP A 207 5.16 -16.77 18.80
N GLN A 208 6.39 -16.65 18.32
CA GLN A 208 6.69 -16.80 16.90
C GLN A 208 6.38 -18.22 16.42
N PRO A 209 5.55 -18.40 15.38
CA PRO A 209 5.23 -19.70 14.87
C PRO A 209 6.47 -20.33 14.20
N LYS A 210 6.73 -21.61 14.51
CA LYS A 210 7.74 -22.37 13.78
C LYS A 210 7.24 -22.64 12.36
N LEU A 211 8.03 -22.24 11.37
CA LEU A 211 7.76 -22.56 9.97
C LEU A 211 7.90 -24.05 9.72
N LYS A 212 6.85 -24.66 9.20
CA LYS A 212 6.83 -26.06 8.77
C LYS A 212 6.09 -26.15 7.45
N THR A 213 6.46 -27.11 6.63
CA THR A 213 5.68 -27.45 5.44
C THR A 213 4.28 -27.87 5.85
N ALA A 214 3.28 -27.21 5.26
CA ALA A 214 1.86 -27.48 5.43
C ALA A 214 1.15 -27.27 4.10
N LEU A 215 0.62 -28.32 3.51
CA LEU A 215 -0.10 -28.27 2.26
C LEU A 215 -1.61 -28.29 2.50
N ASN A 216 -2.36 -27.70 1.59
CA ASN A 216 -3.80 -27.81 1.52
C ASN A 216 -4.23 -29.22 1.09
N LEU A 217 -5.54 -29.48 1.11
CA LEU A 217 -6.09 -30.81 0.74
C LEU A 217 -5.78 -31.23 -0.70
N ASP A 218 -5.45 -30.29 -1.58
CA ASP A 218 -5.02 -30.56 -2.96
C ASP A 218 -3.60 -31.16 -3.05
N GLY A 219 -2.85 -31.15 -1.95
CA GLY A 219 -1.45 -31.60 -1.89
C GLY A 219 -0.46 -30.76 -2.69
N LYS A 220 -0.92 -29.68 -3.33
CA LYS A 220 -0.13 -28.84 -4.26
C LYS A 220 0.06 -27.42 -3.74
N THR A 221 -0.97 -26.81 -3.23
CA THR A 221 -0.94 -25.44 -2.69
C THR A 221 -0.69 -25.45 -1.18
N GLY A 222 -0.18 -24.32 -0.64
CA GLY A 222 0.08 -24.17 0.79
C GLY A 222 1.45 -23.55 1.07
N VAL A 223 2.04 -23.95 2.19
CA VAL A 223 3.34 -23.45 2.66
C VAL A 223 4.37 -24.56 2.56
N ARG A 224 5.53 -24.26 1.98
CA ARG A 224 6.70 -25.15 1.97
C ARG A 224 7.86 -24.47 2.68
N HIS A 225 8.46 -25.18 3.60
CA HIS A 225 9.76 -24.81 4.16
C HIS A 225 10.86 -25.42 3.26
N VAL A 226 11.80 -24.59 2.87
CA VAL A 226 12.96 -24.98 2.05
C VAL A 226 14.22 -24.47 2.70
N ASP A 227 15.31 -25.24 2.59
CA ASP A 227 16.59 -24.88 3.21
C ASP A 227 17.31 -23.78 2.42
N ASP A 228 17.21 -23.80 1.09
CA ASP A 228 17.77 -22.79 0.20
C ASP A 228 16.67 -22.10 -0.60
N ILE A 229 16.26 -20.92 -0.11
CA ILE A 229 15.25 -20.10 -0.79
C ILE A 229 15.75 -19.50 -2.11
N GLU A 230 17.07 -19.24 -2.24
CA GLU A 230 17.63 -18.68 -3.47
C GLU A 230 17.59 -19.72 -4.59
N GLU A 231 18.02 -20.95 -4.30
CA GLU A 231 17.95 -22.05 -5.27
C GLU A 231 16.52 -22.33 -5.70
N TYR A 232 15.58 -22.37 -4.74
CA TYR A 232 14.17 -22.53 -5.04
C TYR A 232 13.60 -21.41 -5.92
N ALA A 233 13.99 -20.15 -5.65
CA ALA A 233 13.61 -19.02 -6.45
C ALA A 233 14.14 -19.13 -7.90
N TYR A 234 15.37 -19.57 -8.08
CA TYR A 234 15.93 -19.79 -9.43
C TYR A 234 15.10 -20.78 -10.24
N TYR A 235 14.77 -21.93 -9.69
CA TYR A 235 13.92 -22.93 -10.37
C TYR A 235 12.53 -22.38 -10.68
N ALA A 236 11.94 -21.65 -9.75
CA ALA A 236 10.62 -21.05 -9.94
C ALA A 236 10.63 -20.05 -11.11
N PHE A 237 11.60 -19.11 -11.14
CA PHE A 237 11.72 -18.12 -12.21
C PHE A 237 12.11 -18.75 -13.55
N GLU A 238 12.99 -19.76 -13.57
CA GLU A 238 13.35 -20.48 -14.80
C GLU A 238 12.11 -21.17 -15.40
N ALA A 239 11.31 -21.81 -14.57
CA ALA A 239 10.03 -22.37 -15.00
C ALA A 239 9.06 -21.28 -15.48
N GLY A 240 8.95 -20.16 -14.74
CA GLY A 240 8.09 -19.04 -15.11
C GLY A 240 8.46 -18.39 -16.44
N VAL A 241 9.75 -18.22 -16.73
CA VAL A 241 10.24 -17.71 -18.03
C VAL A 241 9.88 -18.69 -19.15
N ARG A 242 10.16 -20.00 -18.95
CA ARG A 242 9.81 -21.03 -19.93
C ARG A 242 8.31 -21.05 -20.25
N ASP A 243 7.48 -20.89 -19.22
CA ASP A 243 6.02 -21.00 -19.33
C ASP A 243 5.34 -19.63 -19.62
N GLY A 244 6.12 -18.56 -19.79
CA GLY A 244 5.63 -17.19 -20.04
C GLY A 244 4.84 -16.59 -18.84
N ASN A 245 5.10 -17.04 -17.63
CA ASN A 245 4.30 -16.71 -16.44
C ASN A 245 5.17 -16.33 -15.24
N THR A 246 5.99 -15.30 -15.38
CA THR A 246 6.82 -14.78 -14.29
C THR A 246 6.05 -13.88 -13.30
N ASP A 247 4.90 -13.38 -13.71
CA ASP A 247 4.11 -12.42 -12.95
C ASP A 247 3.58 -12.97 -11.62
N ASN A 248 3.35 -14.26 -11.57
CA ASN A 248 2.86 -14.96 -10.38
C ASN A 248 3.97 -15.35 -9.40
N ILE A 249 5.24 -15.03 -9.72
CA ILE A 249 6.39 -15.37 -8.90
C ILE A 249 6.91 -14.11 -8.23
N LYS A 250 6.98 -14.11 -6.89
CA LYS A 250 7.53 -13.01 -6.10
C LYS A 250 8.50 -13.54 -5.05
N VAL A 251 9.64 -12.89 -4.91
CA VAL A 251 10.58 -13.11 -3.81
C VAL A 251 10.55 -11.89 -2.90
N LEU A 252 10.26 -12.12 -1.63
CA LEU A 252 10.19 -11.06 -0.64
C LEU A 252 11.49 -11.04 0.18
N ALA A 253 12.03 -9.84 0.44
CA ALA A 253 13.18 -9.64 1.29
C ALA A 253 12.96 -8.39 2.16
N PHE A 254 13.62 -8.37 3.32
CA PHE A 254 13.42 -7.31 4.31
C PHE A 254 14.00 -5.95 3.88
N THR A 255 15.14 -5.94 3.15
CA THR A 255 15.80 -4.71 2.75
C THR A 255 15.87 -4.54 1.22
N ASN A 256 15.84 -3.28 0.75
CA ASN A 256 16.03 -2.96 -0.67
C ASN A 256 17.37 -3.45 -1.21
N ALA A 257 18.44 -3.39 -0.42
CA ALA A 257 19.76 -3.92 -0.80
C ALA A 257 19.71 -5.42 -1.05
N ARG A 258 18.97 -6.18 -0.22
CA ARG A 258 18.78 -7.62 -0.43
C ARG A 258 17.91 -7.90 -1.65
N CYS A 259 16.84 -7.15 -1.88
CA CYS A 259 16.02 -7.23 -3.09
C CYS A 259 16.87 -7.04 -4.35
N LEU A 260 17.71 -5.99 -4.41
CA LEU A 260 18.60 -5.72 -5.53
C LEU A 260 19.60 -6.86 -5.76
N THR A 261 20.16 -7.40 -4.67
CA THR A 261 21.11 -8.53 -4.76
C THR A 261 20.43 -9.78 -5.33
N LEU A 262 19.23 -10.09 -4.86
CA LEU A 262 18.42 -11.24 -5.34
C LEU A 262 18.04 -11.06 -6.80
N ASN A 263 17.55 -9.88 -7.18
CA ASN A 263 17.21 -9.56 -8.56
C ASN A 263 18.39 -9.77 -9.50
N ARG A 264 19.59 -9.29 -9.14
CA ARG A 264 20.81 -9.49 -9.93
C ARG A 264 21.18 -10.96 -10.06
N LYS A 265 21.10 -11.74 -8.97
CA LYS A 265 21.43 -13.15 -8.96
C LYS A 265 20.42 -13.97 -9.80
N ILE A 266 19.12 -13.76 -9.59
CA ILE A 266 18.04 -14.43 -10.33
C ILE A 266 18.17 -14.10 -11.82
N ARG A 267 18.32 -12.83 -12.15
CA ARG A 267 18.48 -12.36 -13.52
C ARG A 267 19.67 -13.01 -14.23
N LYS A 268 20.84 -13.03 -13.56
CA LYS A 268 22.04 -13.69 -14.08
C LYS A 268 21.84 -15.19 -14.31
N LYS A 269 21.16 -15.87 -13.40
CA LYS A 269 20.94 -17.33 -13.46
C LYS A 269 19.91 -17.70 -14.54
N VAL A 270 18.80 -16.96 -14.59
CA VAL A 270 17.66 -17.29 -15.45
C VAL A 270 17.85 -16.83 -16.89
N LEU A 271 18.43 -15.62 -17.08
CA LEU A 271 18.65 -15.06 -18.41
C LEU A 271 20.06 -15.30 -18.97
N GLY A 272 20.93 -15.96 -18.24
CA GLY A 272 22.28 -16.32 -18.69
C GLY A 272 23.25 -15.15 -18.81
N HIS A 273 23.05 -14.02 -18.22
CA HIS A 273 23.72 -12.80 -18.59
C HIS A 273 24.35 -11.96 -17.60
N LYS A 274 25.21 -11.58 -18.08
CA LYS A 274 26.06 -10.65 -18.68
C LYS A 274 25.70 -9.20 -18.55
N SER A 275 24.55 -8.76 -18.65
CA SER A 275 24.40 -7.37 -18.87
C SER A 275 23.67 -6.63 -17.75
N SER A 276 24.18 -5.46 -17.45
CA SER A 276 23.44 -4.41 -16.77
C SER A 276 22.28 -3.85 -17.62
N ILE A 277 22.25 -4.18 -18.92
CA ILE A 277 21.22 -3.74 -19.86
C ILE A 277 20.00 -4.65 -19.75
N PRO A 278 18.78 -4.11 -19.63
CA PRO A 278 17.54 -4.89 -19.65
C PRO A 278 17.38 -5.68 -20.95
N THR A 279 16.55 -6.68 -20.96
CA THR A 279 16.17 -7.44 -22.17
C THR A 279 14.70 -7.18 -22.51
N VAL A 280 14.37 -7.26 -23.80
CA VAL A 280 12.97 -7.11 -24.26
C VAL A 280 12.09 -8.16 -23.55
N GLY A 281 10.92 -7.74 -23.08
CA GLY A 281 10.00 -8.53 -22.28
C GLY A 281 10.33 -8.58 -20.78
N GLU A 282 11.45 -8.00 -20.34
CA GLU A 282 11.80 -7.95 -18.93
C GLU A 282 10.91 -6.96 -18.17
N VAL A 283 10.45 -7.37 -16.99
CA VAL A 283 9.65 -6.52 -16.10
C VAL A 283 10.57 -5.73 -15.19
N MET A 284 10.40 -4.43 -15.19
CA MET A 284 11.14 -3.48 -14.35
C MET A 284 10.19 -2.71 -13.44
N VAL A 285 10.73 -2.20 -12.35
CA VAL A 285 10.03 -1.29 -11.44
C VAL A 285 10.85 -0.01 -11.33
N ALA A 286 10.22 1.13 -11.55
CA ALA A 286 10.88 2.42 -11.43
C ALA A 286 11.16 2.75 -9.96
N ASN A 287 12.41 3.01 -9.61
CA ASN A 287 12.81 3.41 -8.25
C ASN A 287 12.57 4.90 -7.98
N THR A 288 12.38 5.69 -9.02
CA THR A 288 12.07 7.12 -8.97
C THR A 288 11.15 7.47 -10.13
N SER A 289 10.42 8.56 -9.99
CA SER A 289 9.62 9.07 -11.12
C SER A 289 10.54 9.57 -12.24
N ILE A 290 10.20 9.23 -13.47
CA ILE A 290 10.88 9.68 -14.68
C ILE A 290 10.00 10.75 -15.32
N THR A 291 10.56 11.95 -15.52
CA THR A 291 9.88 13.08 -16.14
C THR A 291 10.40 13.32 -17.55
N GLY A 292 9.51 13.66 -18.45
CA GLY A 292 9.87 14.11 -19.80
C GLY A 292 10.45 15.52 -19.82
N LEU A 293 10.97 15.94 -20.96
CA LEU A 293 11.51 17.28 -21.16
C LEU A 293 10.47 18.39 -20.99
N ASP A 294 9.21 18.06 -21.12
CA ASP A 294 8.04 18.93 -20.93
C ASP A 294 7.62 19.04 -19.45
N GLY A 295 8.31 18.35 -18.54
CA GLY A 295 7.99 18.32 -17.11
C GLY A 295 6.88 17.33 -16.73
N ASN A 296 6.27 16.64 -17.68
CA ASN A 296 5.25 15.63 -17.41
C ASN A 296 5.89 14.34 -16.89
N VAL A 297 5.26 13.71 -15.91
CA VAL A 297 5.70 12.42 -15.38
C VAL A 297 5.36 11.33 -16.40
N LEU A 298 6.38 10.69 -16.96
CA LEU A 298 6.26 9.58 -17.92
C LEU A 298 6.09 8.24 -17.22
N ILE A 299 6.85 8.02 -16.15
CA ILE A 299 6.80 6.80 -15.33
C ILE A 299 6.82 7.25 -13.87
N ARG A 300 5.88 6.74 -13.07
CA ARG A 300 5.80 7.08 -11.65
C ARG A 300 6.76 6.24 -10.82
N ASN A 301 7.14 6.74 -9.66
CA ASN A 301 7.88 5.95 -8.68
C ASN A 301 7.07 4.67 -8.31
N ASN A 302 7.76 3.54 -8.26
CA ASN A 302 7.20 2.19 -8.06
C ASN A 302 6.25 1.70 -9.18
N GLU A 303 6.17 2.39 -10.29
CA GLU A 303 5.42 1.91 -11.45
C GLU A 303 6.15 0.74 -12.11
N ARG A 304 5.36 -0.26 -12.51
CA ARG A 304 5.82 -1.45 -13.20
C ARG A 304 5.73 -1.25 -14.70
N VAL A 305 6.85 -1.46 -15.38
CA VAL A 305 6.96 -1.34 -16.83
C VAL A 305 7.52 -2.62 -17.45
N ILE A 306 7.18 -2.90 -18.68
CA ILE A 306 7.73 -4.00 -19.48
C ILE A 306 8.62 -3.38 -20.56
N VAL A 307 9.82 -3.91 -20.73
CA VAL A 307 10.71 -3.47 -21.80
C VAL A 307 10.16 -3.94 -23.15
N ASP A 308 9.70 -3.02 -23.97
CA ASP A 308 9.13 -3.32 -25.27
C ASP A 308 10.21 -3.37 -26.37
N SER A 309 11.09 -2.38 -26.38
CA SER A 309 12.21 -2.31 -27.34
C SER A 309 13.44 -1.69 -26.69
N ILE A 310 14.62 -1.96 -27.29
CA ILE A 310 15.90 -1.39 -26.88
C ILE A 310 16.58 -0.86 -28.13
N GLU A 311 16.85 0.42 -28.14
CA GLU A 311 17.59 1.10 -29.22
C GLU A 311 18.89 1.68 -28.68
N GLU A 312 19.98 1.48 -29.41
CA GLU A 312 21.22 2.17 -29.13
C GLU A 312 21.16 3.58 -29.72
N THR A 313 21.23 4.59 -28.87
CA THR A 313 21.29 5.97 -29.32
C THR A 313 22.63 6.58 -28.97
N ASP A 314 23.28 7.25 -29.93
CA ASP A 314 24.43 8.09 -29.68
C ASP A 314 23.96 9.38 -28.98
N SER A 315 23.98 9.41 -27.64
CA SER A 315 23.77 10.64 -26.91
C SER A 315 25.10 11.28 -26.55
N TYR A 316 25.40 12.38 -27.20
CA TYR A 316 26.41 13.39 -26.88
C TYR A 316 27.37 13.03 -25.74
N GLY A 317 28.40 12.21 -26.02
CA GLY A 317 29.55 12.04 -25.15
C GLY A 317 29.40 11.24 -23.86
N MET A 318 28.23 10.67 -23.58
CA MET A 318 28.07 9.69 -22.51
C MET A 318 28.01 8.28 -23.12
N LYS A 319 29.09 7.54 -22.95
CA LYS A 319 29.15 6.10 -23.21
C LYS A 319 28.62 5.34 -22.00
#